data_45141d84d4441ded1c2828a11fa606ba
#
_entry.id   45141d84d4441ded1c2828a11fa606ba
#
_cell.length_a   1.000
_cell.length_b   1.000
_cell.length_c   1.000
_cell.angle_alpha   90.00
_cell.angle_beta   90.00
_cell.angle_gamma   90.00
#
_symmetry.space_group_name_H-M   'P 1'
#
loop_
_entity.id
_entity.type
_entity.pdbx_description
1 polymer ?
#
loop_
_entity_poly.entity_id
_entity_poly.type
_entity_poly.pdbx_seq_one_letter_code
_entity_poly.pdbx_strand_id
1 'polypeptide(L)'
;VAKRSMTKETSPGKLDLIVSGGHPAGLSLVENLIKECGEEANIPKPLAQQARSVGGISFRTERPEGVLQYIQYNFDLELPADFTPQNTDGEVEEFALWPAEKLLDRITNTDDFAYDSAMVVIDFMIRHGIIEADHPDYSELLLGLRTDMADLND
;
A
#
# COMPACT_ATOMS: atom_id res chain seq x y z
N VAL A 1 7.79 -5.79 -2.74
CA VAL A 1 7.72 -4.52 -3.49
C VAL A 1 7.42 -4.85 -4.94
N ALA A 2 6.49 -4.13 -5.54
CA ALA A 2 6.22 -4.16 -6.95
C ALA A 2 6.77 -2.89 -7.61
N LYS A 3 7.15 -2.97 -8.88
CA LYS A 3 7.42 -1.82 -9.73
C LYS A 3 6.28 -1.67 -10.72
N ARG A 4 5.60 -0.53 -10.68
CA ARG A 4 4.48 -0.21 -11.54
C ARG A 4 4.91 -0.15 -13.00
N SER A 5 4.08 -0.68 -13.90
CA SER A 5 4.29 -0.56 -15.34
C SER A 5 4.33 0.92 -15.76
N MET A 6 5.12 1.21 -16.78
CA MET A 6 5.15 2.54 -17.40
C MET A 6 3.84 2.90 -18.11
N THR A 7 2.94 1.94 -18.29
CA THR A 7 1.61 2.14 -18.91
C THR A 7 0.52 2.53 -17.91
N LYS A 8 0.79 2.49 -16.61
CA LYS A 8 -0.17 2.93 -15.57
C LYS A 8 -0.45 4.42 -15.70
N GLU A 9 -1.71 4.81 -15.56
CA GLU A 9 -2.14 6.22 -15.58
C GLU A 9 -1.61 7.02 -14.39
N THR A 10 -1.50 6.37 -13.22
CA THR A 10 -1.01 7.00 -11.99
C THR A 10 0.33 6.42 -11.59
N SER A 11 1.27 7.29 -11.21
CA SER A 11 2.61 6.93 -10.71
C SER A 11 3.34 5.89 -11.59
N PRO A 12 3.43 6.05 -12.93
CA PRO A 12 4.09 5.08 -13.79
C PRO A 12 5.56 4.89 -13.39
N GLY A 13 6.04 3.64 -13.36
CA GLY A 13 7.42 3.27 -13.04
C GLY A 13 7.82 3.42 -11.58
N LYS A 14 6.93 3.91 -10.71
CA LYS A 14 7.20 4.00 -9.28
C LYS A 14 7.13 2.65 -8.58
N LEU A 15 7.74 2.57 -7.41
CA LEU A 15 7.61 1.44 -6.50
C LEU A 15 6.25 1.46 -5.81
N ASP A 16 5.71 0.27 -5.55
CA ASP A 16 4.38 0.06 -5.02
C ASP A 16 4.36 -1.14 -4.07
N LEU A 17 3.22 -1.34 -3.41
CA LEU A 17 2.89 -2.57 -2.70
C LEU A 17 2.80 -3.75 -3.69
N ILE A 18 2.86 -4.97 -3.16
CA ILE A 18 2.71 -6.17 -3.99
C ILE A 18 1.30 -6.28 -4.59
N VAL A 19 0.28 -5.79 -3.87
CA VAL A 19 -1.12 -5.75 -4.28
C VAL A 19 -1.74 -4.46 -3.78
N SER A 20 -2.40 -3.73 -4.66
CA SER A 20 -3.21 -2.57 -4.30
C SER A 20 -4.26 -2.29 -5.37
N GLY A 21 -5.51 -2.17 -4.98
CA GLY A 21 -6.60 -1.92 -5.93
C GLY A 21 -7.72 -1.07 -5.36
N GLY A 22 -8.47 -0.44 -6.25
CA GLY A 22 -9.67 0.31 -5.90
C GLY A 22 -10.78 -0.62 -5.39
N HIS A 23 -11.56 -0.15 -4.42
CA HIS A 23 -12.69 -0.92 -3.89
C HIS A 23 -13.96 -0.68 -4.71
N PRO A 24 -14.38 -1.62 -5.57
CA PRO A 24 -15.59 -1.44 -6.38
C PRO A 24 -16.85 -1.63 -5.54
N ALA A 25 -17.93 -0.99 -5.94
CA ALA A 25 -19.23 -1.20 -5.31
C ALA A 25 -19.69 -2.66 -5.46
N GLY A 26 -20.25 -3.22 -4.40
CA GLY A 26 -20.85 -4.56 -4.41
C GLY A 26 -19.93 -5.70 -3.96
N LEU A 27 -18.65 -5.44 -3.72
CA LEU A 27 -17.75 -6.40 -3.08
C LEU A 27 -17.49 -6.01 -1.62
N SER A 28 -17.27 -6.99 -0.77
CA SER A 28 -16.65 -6.74 0.53
C SER A 28 -15.16 -6.46 0.38
N LEU A 29 -14.55 -5.84 1.40
CA LEU A 29 -13.09 -5.57 1.40
C LEU A 29 -12.27 -6.84 1.19
N VAL A 30 -12.69 -7.96 1.81
CA VAL A 30 -11.99 -9.25 1.69
C VAL A 30 -12.17 -9.86 0.30
N GLU A 31 -13.35 -9.76 -0.30
CA GLU A 31 -13.58 -10.24 -1.67
C GLU A 31 -12.74 -9.44 -2.66
N ASN A 32 -12.66 -8.10 -2.51
CA ASN A 32 -11.81 -7.28 -3.33
C ASN A 32 -10.32 -7.64 -3.14
N LEU A 33 -9.85 -7.76 -1.90
CA LEU A 33 -8.47 -8.18 -1.62
C LEU A 33 -8.12 -9.50 -2.33
N ILE A 34 -9.00 -10.52 -2.21
CA ILE A 34 -8.77 -11.82 -2.85
C ILE A 34 -8.70 -11.69 -4.38
N LYS A 35 -9.57 -10.86 -4.96
CA LYS A 35 -9.58 -10.57 -6.40
C LYS A 35 -8.26 -9.94 -6.82
N GLU A 36 -7.86 -8.83 -6.19
CA GLU A 36 -6.62 -8.11 -6.52
C GLU A 36 -5.37 -8.98 -6.29
N CYS A 37 -5.32 -9.78 -5.23
CA CYS A 37 -4.27 -10.76 -4.98
C CYS A 37 -4.08 -11.73 -6.16
N GLY A 38 -5.18 -12.19 -6.76
CA GLY A 38 -5.12 -13.06 -7.93
C GLY A 38 -4.69 -12.35 -9.19
N GLU A 39 -5.20 -11.14 -9.44
CA GLU A 39 -4.97 -10.38 -10.67
C GLU A 39 -3.57 -9.76 -10.73
N GLU A 40 -3.13 -9.09 -9.68
CA GLU A 40 -1.85 -8.38 -9.69
C GLU A 40 -0.64 -9.27 -9.39
N ALA A 41 -0.77 -10.29 -8.54
CA ALA A 41 0.39 -11.06 -8.05
C ALA A 41 0.25 -12.58 -8.18
N ASN A 42 -0.85 -13.08 -8.76
CA ASN A 42 -1.17 -14.51 -8.86
C ASN A 42 -1.14 -15.23 -7.50
N ILE A 43 -1.55 -14.54 -6.43
CA ILE A 43 -1.64 -15.14 -5.08
C ILE A 43 -2.88 -16.02 -5.03
N PRO A 44 -2.73 -17.33 -4.75
CA PRO A 44 -3.87 -18.25 -4.69
C PRO A 44 -4.88 -17.84 -3.61
N LYS A 45 -6.19 -17.97 -3.92
CA LYS A 45 -7.27 -17.62 -2.99
C LYS A 45 -7.10 -18.19 -1.57
N PRO A 46 -6.71 -19.49 -1.34
CA PRO A 46 -6.50 -19.99 0.00
C PRO A 46 -5.40 -19.30 0.79
N LEU A 47 -4.42 -18.72 0.09
CA LEU A 47 -3.35 -17.94 0.69
C LEU A 47 -3.82 -16.51 0.96
N ALA A 48 -4.46 -15.86 -0.01
CA ALA A 48 -5.04 -14.53 0.15
C ALA A 48 -6.05 -14.45 1.31
N GLN A 49 -6.81 -15.53 1.57
CA GLN A 49 -7.73 -15.63 2.71
C GLN A 49 -7.06 -15.62 4.09
N GLN A 50 -5.74 -15.78 4.17
CA GLN A 50 -4.98 -15.72 5.42
C GLN A 50 -4.59 -14.27 5.76
N ALA A 51 -4.83 -13.31 4.86
CA ALA A 51 -4.57 -11.90 5.11
C ALA A 51 -5.36 -11.40 6.32
N ARG A 52 -4.69 -10.62 7.16
CA ARG A 52 -5.27 -10.04 8.38
C ARG A 52 -5.49 -8.56 8.19
N SER A 53 -6.70 -8.09 8.41
CA SER A 53 -6.98 -6.65 8.47
C SER A 53 -6.23 -6.02 9.64
N VAL A 54 -5.48 -4.97 9.35
CA VAL A 54 -4.62 -4.27 10.32
C VAL A 54 -4.98 -2.79 10.47
N GLY A 55 -6.16 -2.42 10.02
CA GLY A 55 -6.67 -1.05 10.06
C GLY A 55 -6.56 -0.36 8.71
N GLY A 56 -6.27 0.93 8.73
CA GLY A 56 -6.16 1.72 7.52
C GLY A 56 -5.57 3.09 7.77
N ILE A 57 -5.30 3.76 6.68
CA ILE A 57 -4.84 5.15 6.65
C ILE A 57 -5.88 6.01 5.94
N SER A 58 -5.88 7.31 6.23
CA SER A 58 -6.74 8.28 5.57
C SER A 58 -5.92 9.49 5.16
N PHE A 59 -6.13 9.96 3.94
CA PHE A 59 -5.42 11.12 3.42
C PHE A 59 -6.24 11.88 2.38
N ARG A 60 -5.82 13.10 2.12
CA ARG A 60 -6.36 13.96 1.07
C ARG A 60 -5.30 14.23 0.03
N THR A 61 -5.67 14.30 -1.22
CA THR A 61 -4.80 14.72 -2.31
C THR A 61 -5.52 15.73 -3.20
N GLU A 62 -4.81 16.76 -3.61
CA GLU A 62 -5.29 17.71 -4.59
C GLU A 62 -5.08 17.17 -6.00
N ARG A 63 -6.08 17.29 -6.83
CA ARG A 63 -6.07 16.95 -8.25
C ARG A 63 -6.64 18.13 -9.04
N PRO A 64 -6.40 18.22 -10.35
CA PRO A 64 -7.02 19.25 -11.17
C PRO A 64 -8.55 19.33 -11.06
N GLU A 65 -9.17 18.18 -10.78
CA GLU A 65 -10.64 18.02 -10.65
C GLU A 65 -11.15 18.39 -9.25
N GLY A 66 -10.26 18.60 -8.27
CA GLY A 66 -10.61 18.95 -6.89
C GLY A 66 -9.84 18.16 -5.85
N VAL A 67 -10.32 18.21 -4.60
CA VAL A 67 -9.75 17.46 -3.48
C VAL A 67 -10.37 16.06 -3.43
N LEU A 68 -9.53 15.05 -3.49
CA LEU A 68 -9.93 13.65 -3.29
C LEU A 68 -9.58 13.20 -1.88
N GLN A 69 -10.53 12.53 -1.24
CA GLN A 69 -10.34 11.89 0.07
C GLN A 69 -10.26 10.39 -0.11
N TYR A 70 -9.27 9.79 0.54
CA TYR A 70 -9.04 8.36 0.51
C TYR A 70 -9.10 7.76 1.91
N ILE A 71 -9.74 6.61 2.01
CA ILE A 71 -9.55 5.66 3.11
C ILE A 71 -8.96 4.41 2.47
N GLN A 72 -7.76 4.04 2.87
CA GLN A 72 -7.07 2.85 2.40
C GLN A 72 -7.05 1.81 3.50
N TYR A 73 -7.69 0.67 3.26
CA TYR A 73 -7.77 -0.45 4.20
C TYR A 73 -6.57 -1.35 4.02
N ASN A 74 -5.79 -1.53 5.08
CA ASN A 74 -4.54 -2.27 5.05
C ASN A 74 -4.72 -3.71 5.54
N PHE A 75 -4.02 -4.62 4.87
CA PHE A 75 -3.98 -6.03 5.23
C PHE A 75 -2.53 -6.51 5.24
N ASP A 76 -2.15 -7.25 6.27
CA ASP A 76 -0.88 -7.97 6.31
C ASP A 76 -1.10 -9.42 5.86
N LEU A 77 -0.29 -9.86 4.92
CA LEU A 77 -0.27 -11.24 4.43
C LEU A 77 1.16 -11.77 4.45
N GLU A 78 1.39 -12.80 5.24
CA GLU A 78 2.64 -13.56 5.21
C GLU A 78 2.62 -14.54 4.05
N LEU A 79 3.57 -14.41 3.14
CA LEU A 79 3.74 -15.30 2.01
C LEU A 79 4.83 -16.34 2.30
N PRO A 80 4.70 -17.59 1.81
CA PRO A 80 5.77 -18.58 1.90
C PRO A 80 7.09 -18.04 1.32
N ALA A 81 8.20 -18.41 1.92
CA ALA A 81 9.52 -17.90 1.51
C ALA A 81 9.91 -18.26 0.06
N ASP A 82 9.32 -19.31 -0.49
CA ASP A 82 9.49 -19.78 -1.87
C ASP A 82 8.40 -19.25 -2.83
N PHE A 83 7.46 -18.44 -2.34
CA PHE A 83 6.43 -17.84 -3.18
C PHE A 83 7.04 -16.79 -4.13
N THR A 84 6.73 -16.92 -5.40
CA THR A 84 7.16 -15.96 -6.42
C THR A 84 5.94 -15.31 -7.05
N PRO A 85 5.70 -14.00 -6.81
CA PRO A 85 4.61 -13.27 -7.44
C PRO A 85 4.74 -13.28 -8.96
N GLN A 86 3.60 -13.27 -9.64
CA GLN A 86 3.53 -13.21 -11.09
C GLN A 86 2.49 -12.16 -11.50
N ASN A 87 2.91 -11.23 -12.32
CA ASN A 87 1.99 -10.27 -12.93
C ASN A 87 1.11 -10.98 -13.96
N THR A 88 -0.22 -10.83 -13.85
CA THR A 88 -1.17 -11.46 -14.77
C THR A 88 -1.99 -10.45 -15.60
N ASP A 89 -1.99 -9.18 -15.22
CA ASP A 89 -2.78 -8.10 -15.84
C ASP A 89 -1.94 -7.06 -16.60
N GLY A 90 -0.62 -7.10 -16.46
CA GLY A 90 0.31 -6.15 -17.10
C GLY A 90 0.52 -4.84 -16.32
N GLU A 91 -0.03 -4.73 -15.11
CA GLU A 91 0.10 -3.53 -14.28
C GLU A 91 1.43 -3.43 -13.53
N VAL A 92 2.11 -4.56 -13.32
CA VAL A 92 3.40 -4.66 -12.63
C VAL A 92 4.49 -5.06 -13.62
N GLU A 93 5.61 -4.33 -13.61
CA GLU A 93 6.79 -4.62 -14.42
C GLU A 93 7.71 -5.65 -13.74
N GLU A 94 7.90 -5.52 -12.41
CA GLU A 94 8.84 -6.33 -11.64
C GLU A 94 8.38 -6.48 -10.20
N PHE A 95 8.68 -7.63 -9.59
CA PHE A 95 8.57 -7.86 -8.15
C PHE A 95 9.96 -8.06 -7.54
N ALA A 96 10.14 -7.54 -6.32
CA ALA A 96 11.38 -7.73 -5.57
C ALA A 96 11.08 -7.91 -4.08
N LEU A 97 11.76 -8.85 -3.44
CA LEU A 97 11.76 -8.99 -1.98
C LEU A 97 12.86 -8.09 -1.41
N TRP A 98 12.48 -7.15 -0.57
CA TRP A 98 13.41 -6.21 0.05
C TRP A 98 13.40 -6.32 1.57
N PRO A 99 14.59 -6.19 2.21
CA PRO A 99 14.67 -5.97 3.65
C PRO A 99 13.96 -4.66 4.04
N ALA A 100 13.41 -4.63 5.24
CA ALA A 100 12.67 -3.47 5.75
C ALA A 100 13.54 -2.20 5.82
N GLU A 101 14.82 -2.35 6.16
CA GLU A 101 15.78 -1.25 6.22
C GLU A 101 15.99 -0.60 4.84
N LYS A 102 15.98 -1.39 3.77
CA LYS A 102 16.06 -0.88 2.41
C LYS A 102 14.81 -0.09 2.02
N LEU A 103 13.62 -0.54 2.46
CA LEU A 103 12.37 0.18 2.25
C LEU A 103 12.41 1.54 2.95
N LEU A 104 12.83 1.55 4.23
CA LEU A 104 12.93 2.79 5.00
C LEU A 104 13.90 3.77 4.36
N ASP A 105 15.09 3.32 3.96
CA ASP A 105 16.07 4.15 3.26
C ASP A 105 15.48 4.75 1.98
N ARG A 106 14.80 3.97 1.17
CA ARG A 106 14.19 4.44 -0.08
C ARG A 106 13.10 5.48 0.14
N ILE A 107 12.19 5.24 1.08
CA ILE A 107 11.11 6.17 1.39
C ILE A 107 11.65 7.49 1.96
N THR A 108 12.70 7.42 2.79
CA THR A 108 13.31 8.61 3.41
C THR A 108 14.11 9.45 2.42
N ASN A 109 14.82 8.83 1.49
CA ASN A 109 15.86 9.50 0.71
C ASN A 109 15.52 9.66 -0.78
N THR A 110 14.39 9.13 -1.25
CA THR A 110 13.99 9.20 -2.66
C THR A 110 12.49 9.40 -2.83
N ASP A 111 12.08 9.79 -4.03
CA ASP A 111 10.68 9.85 -4.47
C ASP A 111 10.28 8.61 -5.28
N ASP A 112 10.95 7.47 -5.09
CA ASP A 112 10.75 6.28 -5.93
C ASP A 112 9.42 5.58 -5.69
N PHE A 113 8.85 5.68 -4.48
CA PHE A 113 7.55 5.10 -4.15
C PHE A 113 6.37 5.95 -4.64
N ALA A 114 5.28 5.29 -5.02
CA ALA A 114 3.98 5.94 -5.08
C ALA A 114 3.61 6.45 -3.69
N TYR A 115 3.05 7.65 -3.61
CA TYR A 115 2.83 8.36 -2.35
C TYR A 115 1.96 7.58 -1.36
N ASP A 116 0.84 7.05 -1.83
CA ASP A 116 -0.10 6.24 -1.04
C ASP A 116 0.56 4.95 -0.54
N SER A 117 1.33 4.29 -1.38
CA SER A 117 2.07 3.07 -1.03
C SER A 117 3.17 3.34 0.01
N ALA A 118 3.87 4.47 -0.09
CA ALA A 118 4.84 4.89 0.92
C ALA A 118 4.18 5.03 2.30
N MET A 119 2.98 5.61 2.38
CA MET A 119 2.25 5.74 3.64
C MET A 119 1.86 4.38 4.24
N VAL A 120 1.44 3.42 3.43
CA VAL A 120 1.15 2.04 3.91
C VAL A 120 2.41 1.36 4.44
N VAL A 121 3.55 1.54 3.77
CA VAL A 121 4.82 0.99 4.24
C VAL A 121 5.24 1.64 5.56
N ILE A 122 5.06 2.94 5.76
CA ILE A 122 5.32 3.62 7.03
C ILE A 122 4.40 3.07 8.14
N ASP A 123 3.09 2.91 7.87
CA ASP A 123 2.16 2.29 8.81
C ASP A 123 2.60 0.87 9.20
N PHE A 124 3.01 0.06 8.23
CA PHE A 124 3.59 -1.26 8.48
C PHE A 124 4.81 -1.19 9.39
N MET A 125 5.76 -0.30 9.11
CA MET A 125 7.00 -0.15 9.88
C MET A 125 6.74 0.28 11.34
N ILE A 126 5.78 1.16 11.56
CA ILE A 126 5.35 1.57 12.91
C ILE A 126 4.73 0.38 13.64
N ARG A 127 3.79 -0.33 13.01
CA ARG A 127 3.09 -1.46 13.62
C ARG A 127 4.01 -2.64 13.96
N HIS A 128 5.09 -2.80 13.20
CA HIS A 128 6.09 -3.87 13.42
C HIS A 128 7.31 -3.41 14.21
N GLY A 129 7.32 -2.18 14.75
CA GLY A 129 8.41 -1.67 15.60
C GLY A 129 9.73 -1.45 14.85
N ILE A 130 9.70 -1.30 13.54
CA ILE A 130 10.87 -0.96 12.71
C ILE A 130 11.15 0.54 12.86
N ILE A 131 10.10 1.37 12.86
CA ILE A 131 10.16 2.74 13.32
C ILE A 131 9.77 2.71 14.81
N GLU A 132 10.77 2.91 15.67
CA GLU A 132 10.60 2.83 17.13
C GLU A 132 9.93 4.09 17.68
N ALA A 133 9.31 3.97 18.87
CA ALA A 133 8.59 5.07 19.51
C ALA A 133 9.48 6.26 19.90
N ASP A 134 10.78 6.05 20.02
CA ASP A 134 11.78 7.09 20.30
C ASP A 134 12.27 7.80 19.01
N HIS A 135 11.77 7.43 17.82
CA HIS A 135 12.08 8.14 16.60
C HIS A 135 11.61 9.60 16.69
N PRO A 136 12.44 10.62 16.32
CA PRO A 136 12.11 12.03 16.47
C PRO A 136 10.74 12.41 15.89
N ASP A 137 10.41 11.85 14.72
CA ASP A 137 9.18 12.15 13.98
C ASP A 137 8.03 11.17 14.25
N TYR A 138 8.18 10.26 15.24
CA TYR A 138 7.21 9.17 15.45
C TYR A 138 5.77 9.68 15.62
N SER A 139 5.57 10.70 16.45
CA SER A 139 4.25 11.26 16.70
C SER A 139 3.67 11.94 15.47
N GLU A 140 4.49 12.64 14.69
CA GLU A 140 4.07 13.30 13.46
C GLU A 140 3.67 12.26 12.39
N LEU A 141 4.48 11.22 12.21
CA LEU A 141 4.17 10.11 11.31
C LEU A 141 2.86 9.42 11.71
N LEU A 142 2.69 9.11 13.00
CA LEU A 142 1.49 8.45 13.50
C LEU A 142 0.21 9.26 13.26
N LEU A 143 0.26 10.58 13.46
CA LEU A 143 -0.86 11.48 13.22
C LEU A 143 -1.09 11.74 11.73
N GLY A 144 -0.03 11.90 10.96
CA GLY A 144 -0.09 12.17 9.52
C GLY A 144 -0.71 11.05 8.70
N LEU A 145 -0.65 9.82 9.18
CA LEU A 145 -1.30 8.66 8.53
C LEU A 145 -2.84 8.65 8.68
N ARG A 146 -3.41 9.53 9.49
CA ARG A 146 -4.85 9.54 9.81
C ARG A 146 -5.41 10.96 9.74
N THR A 147 -5.46 11.49 8.53
CA THR A 147 -6.06 12.81 8.29
C THR A 147 -7.53 12.80 8.69
N ASP A 148 -7.95 13.82 9.45
CA ASP A 148 -9.36 14.00 9.78
C ASP A 148 -10.17 14.24 8.50
N MET A 149 -11.21 13.46 8.34
CA MET A 149 -12.11 13.51 7.18
C MET A 149 -13.37 14.35 7.46
N ALA A 150 -13.51 14.91 8.68
CA ALA A 150 -14.71 15.63 9.09
C ALA A 150 -14.81 17.05 8.50
N ASP A 151 -13.70 17.68 8.13
CA ASP A 151 -13.62 19.09 7.73
C ASP A 151 -14.12 19.41 6.31
N LEU A 152 -14.83 18.51 5.63
CA LEU A 152 -15.38 18.78 4.30
C LEU A 152 -16.88 19.12 4.29
N ASN A 153 -17.50 19.27 5.45
CA ASN A 153 -18.93 19.60 5.55
C ASN A 153 -19.18 21.08 5.93
N ASP A 154 -18.13 21.93 5.89
CA ASP A 154 -18.26 23.38 6.09
C ASP A 154 -18.21 24.17 4.78
#